data_d39ab8368c0b4ddfde23f3922cf3913d
#
_entry.id   d39ab8368c0b4ddfde23f3922cf3913d
#
_cell.length_a   1.000
_cell.length_b   1.000
_cell.length_c   1.000
_cell.angle_alpha   90.00
_cell.angle_beta   90.00
_cell.angle_gamma   90.00
#
_symmetry.space_group_name_H-M   'P 1'
#
loop_
_entity.id
_entity.type
_entity.pdbx_description
1 polymer ?
#
loop_
_entity_poly.entity_id
_entity_poly.type
_entity_poly.pdbx_seq_one_letter_code
_entity_poly.pdbx_strand_id
1 'polypeptide(L)'
;MNIKPPFWHPSGSRGFILDWDGVIADTKLDFSGLRERYYGGRRAMLLEDVSTLSPEDQASFMKELCDLEMEGARKAEPIPGAFELIEWLKVKNIPYTIVSRNCRESIKLAAKTIGLELPENIWSRDDQKKVKPHPRSLAEAARSIGLEPAQCVLVGDFLYDLQGARRSGMRAVLVQRDEPEWAAWSDVAYSKMTDFVADLDDPKPITPWEYREIFSKRGEKWLHAAFELAFELPETTSPTLDCWLVRVAALCVGTVTVSNDYILGPTEWKNNQSFEPYFMGLTISSIAKKYLASRYPMITVTTEEEGIKAPKNSLDLTRFIERKIF
;
A
#
# COMPACT_ATOMS: atom_id res chain seq x y z
N MET A 1 -4.26 -9.18 -22.41
CA MET A 1 -4.31 -10.47 -21.65
C MET A 1 -5.17 -10.24 -20.42
N ASN A 2 -6.08 -11.13 -20.05
CA ASN A 2 -6.93 -10.93 -18.87
C ASN A 2 -6.24 -11.59 -17.67
N ILE A 3 -5.55 -10.79 -16.85
CA ILE A 3 -4.91 -11.26 -15.62
C ILE A 3 -5.99 -11.59 -14.60
N LYS A 4 -6.08 -12.84 -14.20
CA LYS A 4 -7.10 -13.33 -13.26
C LYS A 4 -6.57 -13.36 -11.84
N PRO A 5 -7.38 -12.98 -10.83
CA PRO A 5 -7.03 -13.20 -9.44
C PRO A 5 -6.62 -14.67 -9.17
N PRO A 6 -5.69 -14.93 -8.23
CA PRO A 6 -5.07 -13.97 -7.33
C PRO A 6 -3.86 -13.23 -7.92
N PHE A 7 -3.58 -13.38 -9.20
CA PHE A 7 -2.53 -12.59 -9.85
C PHE A 7 -3.00 -11.18 -10.13
N TRP A 8 -2.05 -10.29 -10.22
CA TRP A 8 -2.27 -8.87 -10.36
C TRP A 8 -1.25 -8.24 -11.32
N HIS A 9 -1.53 -7.05 -11.79
CA HIS A 9 -0.59 -6.19 -12.51
C HIS A 9 -0.97 -4.73 -12.31
N PRO A 10 0.01 -3.78 -12.22
CA PRO A 10 -0.27 -2.36 -12.05
C PRO A 10 -1.23 -1.79 -13.10
N SER A 11 -1.15 -2.22 -14.35
CA SER A 11 -2.04 -1.76 -15.44
C SER A 11 -3.53 -2.04 -15.18
N GLY A 12 -3.86 -2.92 -14.26
CA GLY A 12 -5.24 -3.21 -13.82
C GLY A 12 -5.70 -2.37 -12.61
N SER A 13 -4.86 -1.52 -12.05
CA SER A 13 -5.21 -0.65 -10.93
C SER A 13 -6.14 0.47 -11.36
N ARG A 14 -7.09 0.83 -10.50
CA ARG A 14 -8.07 1.88 -10.80
C ARG A 14 -7.54 3.29 -10.59
N GLY A 15 -6.46 3.44 -9.83
CA GLY A 15 -5.79 4.72 -9.58
C GLY A 15 -4.33 4.56 -9.21
N PHE A 16 -3.56 5.61 -9.40
CA PHE A 16 -2.13 5.64 -9.10
C PHE A 16 -1.81 6.73 -8.08
N ILE A 17 -0.98 6.36 -7.12
CA ILE A 17 -0.36 7.32 -6.19
C ILE A 17 1.13 7.33 -6.52
N LEU A 18 1.64 8.49 -6.90
CA LEU A 18 3.04 8.63 -7.32
C LEU A 18 3.83 9.35 -6.22
N ASP A 19 5.01 8.86 -5.86
CA ASP A 19 5.96 9.69 -5.15
C ASP A 19 6.51 10.78 -6.07
N TRP A 20 7.23 11.73 -5.50
CA TRP A 20 7.83 12.86 -6.24
C TRP A 20 9.29 12.60 -6.57
N ASP A 21 10.16 12.61 -5.54
CA ASP A 21 11.59 12.39 -5.72
C ASP A 21 11.89 10.95 -6.08
N GLY A 22 12.77 10.73 -7.07
CA GLY A 22 13.13 9.41 -7.56
C GLY A 22 12.05 8.71 -8.40
N VAL A 23 10.84 9.32 -8.53
CA VAL A 23 9.73 8.79 -9.35
C VAL A 23 9.39 9.75 -10.49
N ILE A 24 9.15 11.01 -10.20
CA ILE A 24 8.81 12.03 -11.20
C ILE A 24 10.01 12.94 -11.46
N ALA A 25 10.68 13.39 -10.42
CA ALA A 25 11.81 14.28 -10.48
C ALA A 25 12.99 13.75 -9.68
N ASP A 26 14.20 14.02 -10.13
CA ASP A 26 15.43 13.92 -9.36
C ASP A 26 15.82 15.33 -8.89
N THR A 27 15.60 15.62 -7.62
CA THR A 27 15.96 16.89 -6.99
C THR A 27 17.33 16.82 -6.31
N LYS A 28 18.03 15.70 -6.38
CA LYS A 28 19.42 15.49 -5.89
C LYS A 28 19.61 15.91 -4.43
N LEU A 29 18.60 15.64 -3.59
CA LEU A 29 18.62 16.04 -2.18
C LEU A 29 19.66 15.28 -1.38
N ASP A 30 20.54 16.02 -0.71
CA ASP A 30 21.48 15.48 0.28
C ASP A 30 21.16 16.04 1.68
N PHE A 31 20.66 15.16 2.53
CA PHE A 31 20.28 15.48 3.91
C PHE A 31 21.42 15.29 4.92
N SER A 32 22.64 14.98 4.48
CA SER A 32 23.78 14.72 5.37
C SER A 32 24.09 15.90 6.28
N GLY A 33 24.09 17.12 5.74
CA GLY A 33 24.32 18.35 6.51
C GLY A 33 23.28 18.60 7.59
N LEU A 34 22.00 18.34 7.30
CA LEU A 34 20.93 18.44 8.29
C LEU A 34 21.06 17.37 9.38
N ARG A 35 21.40 16.13 9.01
CA ARG A 35 21.64 15.05 9.98
C ARG A 35 22.81 15.36 10.89
N GLU A 36 23.91 15.86 10.34
CA GLU A 36 25.07 16.23 11.13
C GLU A 36 24.72 17.32 12.15
N ARG A 37 24.08 18.39 11.70
CA ARG A 37 23.77 19.55 12.55
C ARG A 37 22.76 19.24 13.66
N TYR A 38 21.66 18.58 13.34
CA TYR A 38 20.53 18.41 14.27
C TYR A 38 20.52 17.07 14.99
N TYR A 39 21.20 16.07 14.45
CA TYR A 39 21.16 14.71 14.98
C TYR A 39 22.56 14.10 15.23
N GLY A 40 23.64 14.93 15.13
CA GLY A 40 25.01 14.45 15.35
C GLY A 40 25.42 13.33 14.42
N GLY A 41 25.02 13.40 13.13
CA GLY A 41 25.33 12.41 12.09
C GLY A 41 24.55 11.10 12.21
N ARG A 42 23.67 10.94 13.21
CA ARG A 42 22.86 9.71 13.36
C ARG A 42 21.90 9.55 12.17
N ARG A 43 21.63 8.31 11.81
CA ARG A 43 20.59 7.96 10.81
C ARG A 43 19.19 8.22 11.42
N ALA A 44 18.79 9.49 11.42
CA ALA A 44 17.49 9.93 11.93
C ALA A 44 16.40 9.86 10.85
N MET A 45 15.17 9.58 11.26
CA MET A 45 13.98 9.77 10.46
C MET A 45 13.59 11.25 10.51
N LEU A 46 14.08 12.04 9.55
CA LEU A 46 14.14 13.50 9.62
C LEU A 46 12.85 14.18 10.09
N LEU A 47 11.69 13.80 9.54
CA LEU A 47 10.41 14.42 9.89
C LEU A 47 9.78 13.84 11.15
N GLU A 48 9.99 12.57 11.43
CA GLU A 48 9.45 11.88 12.60
C GLU A 48 10.23 12.27 13.86
N ASP A 49 11.54 12.38 13.75
CA ASP A 49 12.43 12.68 14.89
C ASP A 49 12.51 14.19 15.21
N VAL A 50 11.93 15.06 14.36
CA VAL A 50 11.95 16.51 14.60
C VAL A 50 11.35 16.89 15.96
N SER A 51 10.35 16.15 16.43
CA SER A 51 9.74 16.36 17.74
C SER A 51 10.69 16.11 18.94
N THR A 52 11.84 15.48 18.72
CA THR A 52 12.87 15.26 19.73
C THR A 52 13.82 16.45 19.90
N LEU A 53 13.78 17.41 18.99
CA LEU A 53 14.58 18.63 19.03
C LEU A 53 13.93 19.69 19.96
N SER A 54 14.70 20.68 20.36
CA SER A 54 14.15 21.86 21.06
C SER A 54 13.16 22.60 20.14
N PRO A 55 12.16 23.35 20.67
CA PRO A 55 11.24 24.12 19.83
C PRO A 55 11.93 25.10 18.87
N GLU A 56 13.06 25.70 19.28
CA GLU A 56 13.85 26.58 18.44
C GLU A 56 14.53 25.82 17.30
N ASP A 57 15.14 24.69 17.63
CA ASP A 57 15.76 23.79 16.63
C ASP A 57 14.75 23.19 15.67
N GLN A 58 13.53 22.86 16.13
CA GLN A 58 12.46 22.40 15.25
C GLN A 58 12.14 23.42 14.15
N ALA A 59 11.97 24.69 14.55
CA ALA A 59 11.67 25.77 13.60
C ALA A 59 12.82 25.99 12.62
N SER A 60 14.06 26.01 13.11
CA SER A 60 15.27 26.18 12.31
C SER A 60 15.46 25.00 11.35
N PHE A 61 15.29 23.76 11.84
CA PHE A 61 15.35 22.55 11.03
C PHE A 61 14.34 22.55 9.88
N MET A 62 13.07 22.85 10.17
CA MET A 62 12.02 22.87 9.15
C MET A 62 12.27 23.92 8.07
N LYS A 63 12.83 25.08 8.47
CA LYS A 63 13.22 26.12 7.51
C LYS A 63 14.39 25.67 6.64
N GLU A 64 15.45 25.14 7.22
CA GLU A 64 16.63 24.67 6.48
C GLU A 64 16.28 23.47 5.57
N LEU A 65 15.39 22.60 6.02
CA LEU A 65 14.87 21.50 5.19
C LEU A 65 14.15 22.04 3.95
N CYS A 66 13.27 23.02 4.13
CA CYS A 66 12.56 23.65 3.00
C CYS A 66 13.53 24.39 2.07
N ASP A 67 14.52 25.12 2.60
CA ASP A 67 15.53 25.81 1.81
C ASP A 67 16.35 24.81 0.95
N LEU A 68 16.72 23.67 1.51
CA LEU A 68 17.40 22.57 0.79
C LEU A 68 16.52 21.99 -0.32
N GLU A 69 15.24 21.70 -0.03
CA GLU A 69 14.28 21.23 -1.01
C GLU A 69 14.08 22.25 -2.16
N MET A 70 14.02 23.53 -1.84
CA MET A 70 13.92 24.62 -2.82
C MET A 70 15.20 24.76 -3.68
N GLU A 71 16.37 24.52 -3.10
CA GLU A 71 17.62 24.50 -3.89
C GLU A 71 17.63 23.30 -4.85
N GLY A 72 17.27 22.12 -4.40
CA GLY A 72 17.11 20.93 -5.25
C GLY A 72 16.09 21.15 -6.36
N ALA A 73 14.96 21.77 -6.05
CA ALA A 73 13.91 22.05 -7.03
C ALA A 73 14.36 22.95 -8.20
N ARG A 74 15.28 23.88 -7.95
CA ARG A 74 15.86 24.72 -9.03
C ARG A 74 16.75 23.95 -10.00
N LYS A 75 17.25 22.79 -9.58
CA LYS A 75 18.18 21.94 -10.33
C LYS A 75 17.53 20.61 -10.72
N ALA A 76 16.23 20.50 -10.51
CA ALA A 76 15.50 19.26 -10.75
C ALA A 76 15.61 18.81 -12.21
N GLU A 77 15.76 17.50 -12.40
CA GLU A 77 15.74 16.83 -13.69
C GLU A 77 14.57 15.82 -13.70
N PRO A 78 13.90 15.60 -14.84
CA PRO A 78 12.85 14.60 -14.91
C PRO A 78 13.46 13.19 -14.78
N ILE A 79 12.80 12.30 -14.08
CA ILE A 79 13.15 10.87 -14.11
C ILE A 79 12.80 10.32 -15.50
N PRO A 80 13.73 9.64 -16.20
CA PRO A 80 13.44 9.02 -17.49
C PRO A 80 12.27 8.02 -17.38
N GLY A 81 11.22 8.21 -18.19
CA GLY A 81 9.98 7.41 -18.11
C GLY A 81 8.85 8.05 -17.29
N ALA A 82 9.11 9.12 -16.53
CA ALA A 82 8.08 9.77 -15.72
C ALA A 82 6.98 10.45 -16.55
N PHE A 83 7.36 11.15 -17.60
CA PHE A 83 6.39 11.78 -18.49
C PHE A 83 5.58 10.76 -19.27
N GLU A 84 6.21 9.69 -19.71
CA GLU A 84 5.57 8.57 -20.39
C GLU A 84 4.57 7.88 -19.48
N LEU A 85 4.88 7.69 -18.18
CA LEU A 85 3.93 7.18 -17.20
C LEU A 85 2.71 8.09 -17.07
N ILE A 86 2.92 9.40 -16.92
CA ILE A 86 1.84 10.37 -16.77
C ILE A 86 0.97 10.41 -18.02
N GLU A 87 1.57 10.37 -19.20
CA GLU A 87 0.85 10.32 -20.46
C GLU A 87 0.04 9.02 -20.60
N TRP A 88 0.64 7.88 -20.24
CA TRP A 88 -0.07 6.59 -20.20
C TRP A 88 -1.31 6.65 -19.29
N LEU A 89 -1.18 7.22 -18.10
CA LEU A 89 -2.31 7.39 -17.16
C LEU A 89 -3.41 8.29 -17.76
N LYS A 90 -3.04 9.40 -18.41
CA LYS A 90 -3.97 10.32 -19.08
C LYS A 90 -4.70 9.63 -20.23
N VAL A 91 -3.99 8.94 -21.11
CA VAL A 91 -4.57 8.22 -22.26
C VAL A 91 -5.52 7.11 -21.80
N LYS A 92 -5.22 6.42 -20.72
CA LYS A 92 -6.09 5.38 -20.14
C LYS A 92 -7.21 5.95 -19.27
N ASN A 93 -7.27 7.27 -19.05
CA ASN A 93 -8.20 7.93 -18.12
C ASN A 93 -8.14 7.34 -16.70
N ILE A 94 -6.95 6.99 -16.23
CA ILE A 94 -6.73 6.49 -14.89
C ILE A 94 -6.40 7.68 -13.98
N PRO A 95 -7.19 7.94 -12.92
CA PRO A 95 -6.91 9.02 -11.99
C PRO A 95 -5.62 8.76 -11.21
N TYR A 96 -4.86 9.83 -11.00
CA TYR A 96 -3.64 9.77 -10.21
C TYR A 96 -3.46 11.02 -9.36
N THR A 97 -2.65 10.91 -8.32
CA THR A 97 -2.20 12.03 -7.51
C THR A 97 -0.75 11.82 -7.07
N ILE A 98 -0.12 12.89 -6.61
CA ILE A 98 1.26 12.90 -6.13
C ILE A 98 1.26 13.02 -4.60
N VAL A 99 2.04 12.19 -3.92
CA VAL A 99 2.22 12.24 -2.46
C VAL A 99 3.70 12.31 -2.13
N SER A 100 4.14 13.45 -1.63
CA SER A 100 5.54 13.71 -1.30
C SER A 100 5.75 14.07 0.18
N ARG A 101 6.97 13.90 0.64
CA ARG A 101 7.46 14.38 1.94
C ARG A 101 8.07 15.79 1.86
N ASN A 102 8.14 16.35 0.65
CA ASN A 102 8.65 17.69 0.40
C ASN A 102 7.59 18.77 0.67
N CYS A 103 8.03 20.00 0.89
CA CYS A 103 7.13 21.16 1.00
C CYS A 103 6.46 21.44 -0.37
N ARG A 104 5.26 22.02 -0.33
CA ARG A 104 4.45 22.30 -1.53
C ARG A 104 5.15 23.21 -2.52
N GLU A 105 5.87 24.20 -2.02
CA GLU A 105 6.57 25.16 -2.86
C GLU A 105 7.71 24.54 -3.67
N SER A 106 8.48 23.63 -3.06
CA SER A 106 9.55 22.93 -3.76
C SER A 106 9.01 22.00 -4.87
N ILE A 107 7.91 21.30 -4.61
CA ILE A 107 7.25 20.46 -5.64
C ILE A 107 6.81 21.32 -6.82
N LYS A 108 6.13 22.46 -6.56
CA LYS A 108 5.70 23.40 -7.62
C LYS A 108 6.88 23.97 -8.42
N LEU A 109 7.95 24.33 -7.72
CA LEU A 109 9.15 24.87 -8.38
C LEU A 109 9.82 23.80 -9.23
N ALA A 110 10.02 22.60 -8.69
CA ALA A 110 10.61 21.48 -9.43
C ALA A 110 9.76 21.09 -10.65
N ALA A 111 8.44 21.03 -10.50
CA ALA A 111 7.54 20.78 -11.64
C ALA A 111 7.69 21.83 -12.74
N LYS A 112 7.77 23.11 -12.36
CA LYS A 112 8.05 24.20 -13.32
C LYS A 112 9.43 24.04 -13.96
N THR A 113 10.45 23.67 -13.21
CA THR A 113 11.82 23.47 -13.69
C THR A 113 11.89 22.37 -14.74
N ILE A 114 11.22 21.24 -14.51
CA ILE A 114 11.20 20.11 -15.45
C ILE A 114 10.13 20.23 -16.54
N GLY A 115 9.28 21.27 -16.52
CA GLY A 115 8.22 21.47 -17.53
C GLY A 115 7.01 20.56 -17.34
N LEU A 116 6.73 20.08 -16.12
CA LEU A 116 5.59 19.23 -15.80
C LEU A 116 4.40 20.06 -15.32
N GLU A 117 3.22 19.81 -15.89
CA GLU A 117 1.96 20.25 -15.35
C GLU A 117 1.49 19.31 -14.23
N LEU A 118 1.36 19.85 -13.00
CA LEU A 118 0.92 19.08 -11.86
C LEU A 118 -0.57 18.72 -11.94
N PRO A 119 -1.00 17.56 -11.43
CA PRO A 119 -2.42 17.27 -11.26
C PRO A 119 -3.05 18.25 -10.26
N GLU A 120 -4.38 18.39 -10.34
CA GLU A 120 -5.13 19.30 -9.44
C GLU A 120 -4.88 19.00 -7.96
N ASN A 121 -4.84 17.71 -7.61
CA ASN A 121 -4.60 17.25 -6.26
C ASN A 121 -3.17 16.74 -6.10
N ILE A 122 -2.38 17.44 -5.28
CA ILE A 122 -1.07 17.00 -4.79
C ILE A 122 -1.05 17.04 -3.28
N TRP A 123 -0.39 16.08 -2.68
CA TRP A 123 -0.23 15.91 -1.23
C TRP A 123 1.23 16.13 -0.84
N SER A 124 1.58 17.36 -0.56
CA SER A 124 2.89 17.74 -0.01
C SER A 124 2.95 17.45 1.49
N ARG A 125 4.11 17.61 2.11
CA ARG A 125 4.26 17.59 3.57
C ARG A 125 3.30 18.55 4.27
N ASP A 126 3.05 19.70 3.67
CA ASP A 126 2.27 20.78 4.27
C ASP A 126 0.76 20.48 4.32
N ASP A 127 0.29 19.55 3.48
CA ASP A 127 -1.11 19.14 3.39
C ASP A 127 -1.45 17.96 4.30
N GLN A 128 -0.45 17.29 4.82
CA GLN A 128 -0.59 16.01 5.50
C GLN A 128 -0.42 16.17 7.01
N LYS A 129 -1.37 15.64 7.79
CA LYS A 129 -1.22 15.53 9.25
C LYS A 129 -0.15 14.49 9.64
N LYS A 130 0.04 13.49 8.80
CA LYS A 130 1.05 12.43 8.94
C LYS A 130 1.54 12.08 7.56
N VAL A 131 2.86 12.11 7.36
CA VAL A 131 3.52 11.77 6.09
C VAL A 131 3.80 10.26 5.98
N LYS A 132 4.16 9.79 4.79
CA LYS A 132 4.68 8.42 4.57
C LYS A 132 5.84 8.15 5.56
N PRO A 133 5.92 7.00 6.22
CA PRO A 133 5.21 5.74 5.98
C PRO A 133 3.89 5.57 6.78
N HIS A 134 3.30 6.63 7.29
CA HIS A 134 2.02 6.55 8.00
C HIS A 134 0.89 6.25 6.99
N PRO A 135 0.02 5.23 7.22
CA PRO A 135 -0.98 4.79 6.23
C PRO A 135 -2.02 5.87 5.88
N ARG A 136 -2.29 6.80 6.79
CA ARG A 136 -3.25 7.87 6.59
C ARG A 136 -2.90 8.77 5.40
N SER A 137 -1.61 9.05 5.19
CA SER A 137 -1.10 9.82 4.06
C SER A 137 -1.63 9.28 2.72
N LEU A 138 -1.41 7.99 2.47
CA LEU A 138 -1.81 7.36 1.21
C LEU A 138 -3.32 7.09 1.13
N ALA A 139 -3.96 6.79 2.27
CA ALA A 139 -5.41 6.58 2.31
C ALA A 139 -6.20 7.86 2.01
N GLU A 140 -5.76 9.01 2.52
CA GLU A 140 -6.38 10.31 2.21
C GLU A 140 -6.14 10.69 0.73
N ALA A 141 -4.94 10.44 0.21
CA ALA A 141 -4.63 10.67 -1.19
C ALA A 141 -5.47 9.80 -2.15
N ALA A 142 -5.67 8.51 -1.85
CA ALA A 142 -6.55 7.65 -2.65
C ALA A 142 -7.99 8.19 -2.67
N ARG A 143 -8.53 8.59 -1.50
CA ARG A 143 -9.88 9.14 -1.41
C ARG A 143 -10.04 10.47 -2.14
N SER A 144 -8.99 11.29 -2.22
CA SER A 144 -9.05 12.57 -2.96
C SER A 144 -9.25 12.40 -4.47
N ILE A 145 -8.93 11.22 -5.00
CA ILE A 145 -9.21 10.83 -6.39
C ILE A 145 -10.42 9.89 -6.51
N GLY A 146 -11.26 9.81 -5.47
CA GLY A 146 -12.50 9.04 -5.45
C GLY A 146 -12.34 7.53 -5.31
N LEU A 147 -11.21 7.06 -4.77
CA LEU A 147 -10.90 5.63 -4.68
C LEU A 147 -10.55 5.21 -3.24
N GLU A 148 -10.75 3.92 -2.94
CA GLU A 148 -10.21 3.31 -1.73
C GLU A 148 -8.78 2.82 -1.96
N PRO A 149 -7.93 2.75 -0.90
CA PRO A 149 -6.53 2.33 -1.01
C PRO A 149 -6.33 1.00 -1.77
N ALA A 150 -7.17 0.01 -1.52
CA ALA A 150 -7.08 -1.31 -2.18
C ALA A 150 -7.31 -1.27 -3.71
N GLN A 151 -7.86 -0.18 -4.23
CA GLN A 151 -8.07 0.03 -5.67
C GLN A 151 -6.91 0.75 -6.34
N CYS A 152 -5.97 1.23 -5.55
CA CYS A 152 -4.83 2.03 -6.01
C CYS A 152 -3.52 1.25 -5.94
N VAL A 153 -2.56 1.69 -6.73
CA VAL A 153 -1.16 1.30 -6.65
C VAL A 153 -0.28 2.50 -6.32
N LEU A 154 0.63 2.33 -5.39
CA LEU A 154 1.71 3.29 -5.15
C LEU A 154 2.89 2.96 -6.04
N VAL A 155 3.46 3.96 -6.67
CA VAL A 155 4.77 3.93 -7.33
C VAL A 155 5.72 4.79 -6.52
N GLY A 156 6.76 4.18 -5.96
CA GLY A 156 7.73 4.85 -5.11
C GLY A 156 9.14 4.30 -5.30
N ASP A 157 10.14 5.06 -4.88
CA ASP A 157 11.55 4.67 -4.96
C ASP A 157 12.16 4.39 -3.58
N PHE A 158 11.40 4.59 -2.50
CA PHE A 158 11.93 4.53 -1.14
C PHE A 158 11.11 3.63 -0.21
N LEU A 159 11.77 3.10 0.83
CA LEU A 159 11.16 2.20 1.82
C LEU A 159 9.89 2.78 2.47
N TYR A 160 9.83 4.10 2.70
CA TYR A 160 8.66 4.74 3.33
C TYR A 160 7.42 4.69 2.46
N ASP A 161 7.60 4.69 1.14
CA ASP A 161 6.52 4.51 0.16
C ASP A 161 5.91 3.13 0.30
N LEU A 162 6.76 2.12 0.22
CA LEU A 162 6.36 0.73 0.27
C LEU A 162 5.70 0.35 1.60
N GLN A 163 6.28 0.81 2.73
CA GLN A 163 5.69 0.60 4.06
C GLN A 163 4.35 1.32 4.20
N GLY A 164 4.24 2.54 3.70
CA GLY A 164 2.99 3.30 3.68
C GLY A 164 1.91 2.59 2.89
N ALA A 165 2.24 2.09 1.69
CA ALA A 165 1.35 1.33 0.85
C ALA A 165 0.84 0.06 1.56
N ARG A 166 1.73 -0.75 2.12
CA ARG A 166 1.34 -1.96 2.88
C ARG A 166 0.40 -1.65 4.03
N ARG A 167 0.74 -0.64 4.82
CA ARG A 167 -0.06 -0.25 6.00
C ARG A 167 -1.44 0.31 5.62
N SER A 168 -1.58 0.88 4.43
CA SER A 168 -2.86 1.39 3.91
C SER A 168 -3.67 0.35 3.14
N GLY A 169 -3.12 -0.84 2.88
CA GLY A 169 -3.76 -1.88 2.05
C GLY A 169 -3.63 -1.63 0.54
N MET A 170 -2.69 -0.80 0.13
CA MET A 170 -2.41 -0.45 -1.26
C MET A 170 -1.34 -1.36 -1.85
N ARG A 171 -1.42 -1.64 -3.15
CA ARG A 171 -0.34 -2.28 -3.90
C ARG A 171 0.85 -1.34 -4.06
N ALA A 172 2.06 -1.90 -4.20
CA ALA A 172 3.28 -1.12 -4.26
C ALA A 172 4.21 -1.57 -5.38
N VAL A 173 4.63 -0.63 -6.19
CA VAL A 173 5.68 -0.77 -7.20
C VAL A 173 6.92 -0.01 -6.71
N LEU A 174 8.05 -0.70 -6.64
CA LEU A 174 9.36 -0.07 -6.42
C LEU A 174 9.99 0.25 -7.77
N VAL A 175 10.47 1.47 -7.95
CA VAL A 175 11.18 1.90 -9.16
C VAL A 175 12.53 2.54 -8.82
N GLN A 176 13.45 2.58 -9.80
CA GLN A 176 14.75 3.27 -9.71
C GLN A 176 15.70 2.70 -8.64
N ARG A 177 15.35 1.55 -8.05
CA ARG A 177 16.14 0.89 -7.02
C ARG A 177 16.29 -0.59 -7.31
N ASP A 178 17.46 -1.10 -6.96
CA ASP A 178 17.76 -2.53 -6.96
C ASP A 178 18.20 -2.95 -5.55
N GLU A 179 17.32 -2.68 -4.57
CA GLU A 179 17.53 -2.97 -3.15
C GLU A 179 16.73 -4.24 -2.79
N PRO A 180 17.37 -5.43 -2.71
CA PRO A 180 16.65 -6.69 -2.46
C PRO A 180 15.80 -6.67 -1.18
N GLU A 181 16.29 -6.00 -0.12
CA GLU A 181 15.57 -5.85 1.15
C GLU A 181 14.28 -5.03 0.98
N TRP A 182 14.29 -4.03 0.11
CA TRP A 182 13.11 -3.20 -0.17
C TRP A 182 12.15 -3.89 -1.12
N ALA A 183 12.65 -4.69 -2.06
CA ALA A 183 11.82 -5.51 -2.95
C ALA A 183 10.90 -6.47 -2.17
N ALA A 184 11.28 -6.86 -0.96
CA ALA A 184 10.41 -7.64 -0.08
C ALA A 184 9.14 -6.89 0.37
N TRP A 185 9.12 -5.57 0.31
CA TRP A 185 7.97 -4.72 0.65
C TRP A 185 7.10 -4.32 -0.55
N SER A 186 7.61 -4.48 -1.78
CA SER A 186 6.87 -4.17 -3.00
C SER A 186 6.14 -5.39 -3.56
N ASP A 187 5.14 -5.20 -4.41
CA ASP A 187 4.54 -6.27 -5.22
C ASP A 187 5.42 -6.59 -6.44
N VAL A 188 6.10 -5.59 -6.95
CA VAL A 188 7.03 -5.70 -8.06
C VAL A 188 8.09 -4.60 -7.95
N ALA A 189 9.28 -4.85 -8.48
CA ALA A 189 10.39 -3.90 -8.52
C ALA A 189 10.96 -3.79 -9.93
N TYR A 190 11.29 -2.58 -10.34
CA TYR A 190 11.93 -2.25 -11.61
C TYR A 190 13.15 -1.37 -11.33
N SER A 191 14.30 -1.76 -11.85
CA SER A 191 15.54 -0.97 -11.70
C SER A 191 15.46 0.38 -12.42
N LYS A 192 14.54 0.51 -13.39
CA LYS A 192 14.30 1.75 -14.13
C LYS A 192 12.81 1.99 -14.30
N MET A 193 12.40 3.26 -14.23
CA MET A 193 11.03 3.68 -14.52
C MET A 193 10.61 3.33 -15.96
N THR A 194 11.53 3.43 -16.92
CA THR A 194 11.27 3.07 -18.33
C THR A 194 10.85 1.61 -18.49
N ASP A 195 11.42 0.70 -17.71
CA ASP A 195 11.07 -0.72 -17.76
C ASP A 195 9.67 -0.95 -17.17
N PHE A 196 9.34 -0.21 -16.11
CA PHE A 196 7.98 -0.20 -15.54
C PHE A 196 6.95 0.27 -16.56
N VAL A 197 7.22 1.39 -17.23
CA VAL A 197 6.30 1.93 -18.25
C VAL A 197 6.11 0.96 -19.41
N ALA A 198 7.18 0.33 -19.88
CA ALA A 198 7.09 -0.67 -20.94
C ALA A 198 6.25 -1.89 -20.54
N ASP A 199 6.35 -2.32 -19.28
CA ASP A 199 5.58 -3.46 -18.75
C ASP A 199 4.07 -3.14 -18.60
N LEU A 200 3.70 -1.86 -18.43
CA LEU A 200 2.29 -1.45 -18.42
C LEU A 200 1.55 -1.75 -19.74
N ASP A 201 2.26 -1.77 -20.85
CA ASP A 201 1.70 -2.04 -22.19
C ASP A 201 1.72 -3.53 -22.58
N ASP A 202 2.62 -4.33 -21.97
CA ASP A 202 2.67 -5.81 -22.12
C ASP A 202 2.56 -6.52 -20.76
N PRO A 203 1.41 -6.41 -20.08
CA PRO A 203 1.26 -6.83 -18.70
C PRO A 203 1.38 -8.35 -18.53
N LYS A 204 2.23 -8.77 -17.59
CA LYS A 204 2.40 -10.17 -17.18
C LYS A 204 1.85 -10.41 -15.78
N PRO A 205 1.30 -11.61 -15.49
CA PRO A 205 0.79 -11.92 -14.16
C PRO A 205 1.87 -11.77 -13.08
N ILE A 206 1.61 -10.95 -12.07
CA ILE A 206 2.47 -10.77 -10.91
C ILE A 206 1.82 -11.46 -9.72
N THR A 207 2.61 -12.25 -8.98
CA THR A 207 2.16 -12.83 -7.71
C THR A 207 2.19 -11.73 -6.65
N PRO A 208 1.02 -11.36 -6.06
CA PRO A 208 0.96 -10.39 -4.98
C PRO A 208 1.88 -10.76 -3.82
N TRP A 209 2.38 -9.74 -3.14
CA TRP A 209 3.33 -9.89 -2.03
C TRP A 209 2.86 -10.95 -0.99
N GLU A 210 1.61 -10.91 -0.59
CA GLU A 210 1.03 -11.78 0.44
C GLU A 210 0.97 -13.26 0.03
N TYR A 211 1.04 -13.55 -1.27
CA TYR A 211 0.94 -14.92 -1.81
C TYR A 211 2.28 -15.49 -2.30
N ARG A 212 3.36 -14.73 -2.26
CA ARG A 212 4.68 -15.17 -2.80
C ARG A 212 5.19 -16.46 -2.15
N GLU A 213 5.09 -16.56 -0.83
CA GLU A 213 5.58 -17.71 -0.11
C GLU A 213 4.80 -18.98 -0.48
N ILE A 214 3.47 -18.88 -0.53
CA ILE A 214 2.63 -20.01 -0.88
C ILE A 214 2.78 -20.38 -2.37
N PHE A 215 2.90 -19.38 -3.24
CA PHE A 215 3.18 -19.59 -4.66
C PHE A 215 4.49 -20.34 -4.87
N SER A 216 5.55 -19.93 -4.18
CA SER A 216 6.86 -20.61 -4.23
C SER A 216 6.79 -22.06 -3.78
N LYS A 217 5.96 -22.36 -2.76
CA LYS A 217 5.82 -23.72 -2.21
C LYS A 217 4.86 -24.60 -3.00
N ARG A 218 3.80 -24.06 -3.60
CA ARG A 218 2.68 -24.80 -4.15
C ARG A 218 2.43 -24.59 -5.65
N GLY A 219 2.93 -23.49 -6.22
CA GLY A 219 2.81 -23.14 -7.63
C GLY A 219 1.45 -22.55 -8.04
N GLU A 220 1.39 -22.13 -9.29
CA GLU A 220 0.28 -21.38 -9.87
C GLU A 220 -1.07 -22.10 -9.83
N LYS A 221 -1.10 -23.37 -10.24
CA LYS A 221 -2.34 -24.16 -10.29
C LYS A 221 -2.99 -24.30 -8.92
N TRP A 222 -2.18 -24.49 -7.90
CA TRP A 222 -2.66 -24.59 -6.53
C TRP A 222 -3.23 -23.26 -6.06
N LEU A 223 -2.52 -22.16 -6.32
CA LEU A 223 -2.93 -20.82 -5.90
C LEU A 223 -4.27 -20.41 -6.55
N HIS A 224 -4.46 -20.67 -7.85
CA HIS A 224 -5.74 -20.46 -8.51
C HIS A 224 -6.87 -21.26 -7.88
N ALA A 225 -6.66 -22.59 -7.68
CA ALA A 225 -7.68 -23.45 -7.11
C ALA A 225 -8.05 -23.05 -5.67
N ALA A 226 -7.07 -22.62 -4.86
CA ALA A 226 -7.33 -22.14 -3.51
C ALA A 226 -8.11 -20.82 -3.52
N PHE A 227 -7.79 -19.92 -4.44
CA PHE A 227 -8.46 -18.61 -4.53
C PHE A 227 -9.91 -18.71 -5.03
N GLU A 228 -10.26 -19.76 -5.76
CA GLU A 228 -11.65 -20.03 -6.17
C GLU A 228 -12.55 -20.56 -5.03
N LEU A 229 -11.97 -20.88 -3.86
CA LEU A 229 -12.73 -21.36 -2.71
C LEU A 229 -13.38 -20.21 -1.95
N ALA A 230 -14.56 -20.51 -1.39
CA ALA A 230 -15.19 -19.70 -0.36
C ALA A 230 -15.10 -20.42 0.98
N PHE A 231 -14.91 -19.65 2.05
CA PHE A 231 -14.88 -20.15 3.40
C PHE A 231 -15.92 -19.45 4.26
N GLU A 232 -16.75 -20.22 4.91
CA GLU A 232 -17.72 -19.74 5.89
C GLU A 232 -17.06 -19.66 7.27
N LEU A 233 -17.08 -18.45 7.87
CA LEU A 233 -16.55 -18.26 9.23
C LEU A 233 -17.42 -19.02 10.23
N PRO A 234 -16.82 -19.89 11.06
CA PRO A 234 -17.57 -20.63 12.05
C PRO A 234 -18.10 -19.71 13.15
N GLU A 235 -19.26 -20.06 13.69
CA GLU A 235 -19.87 -19.35 14.82
C GLU A 235 -19.13 -19.57 16.15
N THR A 236 -18.14 -20.44 16.18
CA THR A 236 -17.43 -20.83 17.39
C THR A 236 -16.37 -19.80 17.81
N THR A 237 -16.19 -19.64 19.11
CA THR A 237 -15.15 -18.77 19.70
C THR A 237 -13.76 -19.42 19.76
N SER A 238 -13.60 -20.67 19.31
CA SER A 238 -12.32 -21.40 19.32
C SER A 238 -12.10 -22.13 17.98
N PRO A 239 -11.00 -21.84 17.27
CA PRO A 239 -10.07 -20.74 17.52
C PRO A 239 -10.73 -19.36 17.37
N THR A 240 -10.06 -18.31 17.87
CA THR A 240 -10.60 -16.94 17.83
C THR A 240 -10.78 -16.42 16.40
N LEU A 241 -11.62 -15.40 16.21
CA LEU A 241 -11.94 -14.84 14.91
C LEU A 241 -10.67 -14.34 14.16
N ASP A 242 -9.76 -13.66 14.85
CA ASP A 242 -8.49 -13.22 14.28
C ASP A 242 -7.62 -14.39 13.80
N CYS A 243 -7.58 -15.49 14.56
CA CYS A 243 -6.91 -16.72 14.13
C CYS A 243 -7.53 -17.30 12.86
N TRP A 244 -8.87 -17.30 12.75
CA TRP A 244 -9.55 -17.77 11.56
C TRP A 244 -9.24 -16.90 10.35
N LEU A 245 -9.29 -15.58 10.48
CA LEU A 245 -8.99 -14.65 9.40
C LEU A 245 -7.54 -14.81 8.89
N VAL A 246 -6.58 -14.98 9.80
CA VAL A 246 -5.17 -15.25 9.42
C VAL A 246 -5.04 -16.57 8.67
N ARG A 247 -5.67 -17.65 9.15
CA ARG A 247 -5.59 -18.97 8.52
C ARG A 247 -6.21 -18.99 7.13
N VAL A 248 -7.40 -18.41 6.98
CA VAL A 248 -8.08 -18.30 5.69
C VAL A 248 -7.24 -17.53 4.68
N ALA A 249 -6.67 -16.41 5.11
CA ALA A 249 -5.79 -15.62 4.28
C ALA A 249 -4.50 -16.36 3.90
N ALA A 250 -3.86 -17.05 4.85
CA ALA A 250 -2.66 -17.86 4.59
C ALA A 250 -2.93 -19.04 3.64
N LEU A 251 -4.17 -19.49 3.52
CA LEU A 251 -4.60 -20.53 2.56
C LEU A 251 -5.00 -19.94 1.20
N CYS A 252 -4.91 -18.63 1.01
CA CYS A 252 -5.24 -17.93 -0.23
C CYS A 252 -6.70 -18.14 -0.68
N VAL A 253 -7.63 -18.33 0.26
CA VAL A 253 -9.06 -18.41 -0.04
C VAL A 253 -9.56 -17.07 -0.55
N GLY A 254 -10.26 -17.05 -1.68
CA GLY A 254 -10.67 -15.81 -2.33
C GLY A 254 -11.90 -15.15 -1.72
N THR A 255 -12.76 -15.93 -1.04
CA THR A 255 -14.00 -15.41 -0.44
C THR A 255 -14.17 -15.89 1.00
N VAL A 256 -14.52 -14.97 1.88
CA VAL A 256 -14.91 -15.25 3.26
C VAL A 256 -16.37 -14.88 3.42
N THR A 257 -17.21 -15.86 3.83
CA THR A 257 -18.64 -15.65 4.08
C THR A 257 -18.90 -15.58 5.57
N VAL A 258 -19.69 -14.60 5.99
CA VAL A 258 -20.15 -14.41 7.37
C VAL A 258 -21.64 -14.69 7.43
N SER A 259 -22.01 -15.87 7.94
CA SER A 259 -23.42 -16.29 8.01
C SER A 259 -24.14 -15.71 9.22
N ASN A 260 -23.43 -15.51 10.32
CA ASN A 260 -23.97 -14.86 11.52
C ASN A 260 -23.20 -13.55 11.80
N ASP A 261 -23.78 -12.44 11.41
CA ASP A 261 -23.14 -11.11 11.49
C ASP A 261 -23.52 -10.37 12.78
N TYR A 262 -23.06 -10.87 13.90
CA TYR A 262 -23.27 -10.23 15.20
C TYR A 262 -22.24 -9.13 15.53
N ILE A 263 -22.55 -8.33 16.55
CA ILE A 263 -21.66 -7.26 17.03
C ILE A 263 -20.63 -7.82 18.00
N LEU A 264 -19.34 -7.55 17.76
CA LEU A 264 -18.25 -7.99 18.63
C LEU A 264 -18.34 -7.31 20.01
N GLY A 265 -18.54 -8.13 21.05
CA GLY A 265 -18.61 -7.69 22.44
C GLY A 265 -17.22 -7.53 23.11
N PRO A 266 -17.18 -6.89 24.31
CA PRO A 266 -15.93 -6.67 25.04
C PRO A 266 -15.17 -7.95 25.41
N THR A 267 -15.88 -9.01 25.75
CA THR A 267 -15.28 -10.30 26.14
C THR A 267 -14.63 -10.98 24.94
N GLU A 268 -15.33 -11.00 23.79
CA GLU A 268 -14.84 -11.59 22.57
C GLU A 268 -13.67 -10.78 22.01
N TRP A 269 -13.74 -9.44 22.06
CA TRP A 269 -12.65 -8.58 21.66
C TRP A 269 -11.37 -8.85 22.45
N LYS A 270 -11.45 -9.03 23.76
CA LYS A 270 -10.29 -9.37 24.61
C LYS A 270 -9.61 -10.69 24.21
N ASN A 271 -10.36 -11.63 23.67
CA ASN A 271 -9.84 -12.92 23.25
C ASN A 271 -9.18 -12.85 21.85
N ASN A 272 -9.42 -11.79 21.08
CA ASN A 272 -8.86 -11.57 19.74
C ASN A 272 -7.68 -10.59 19.81
N GLN A 273 -6.50 -11.11 20.14
CA GLN A 273 -5.30 -10.29 20.44
C GLN A 273 -4.80 -9.42 19.27
N SER A 274 -5.14 -9.80 18.04
CA SER A 274 -4.75 -9.06 16.82
C SER A 274 -5.71 -7.93 16.47
N PHE A 275 -6.78 -7.75 17.23
CA PHE A 275 -7.80 -6.74 16.92
C PHE A 275 -7.52 -5.43 17.63
N GLU A 276 -7.52 -4.36 16.86
CA GLU A 276 -7.43 -2.99 17.36
C GLU A 276 -8.65 -2.63 18.22
N PRO A 277 -8.50 -1.76 19.25
CA PRO A 277 -9.61 -1.37 20.14
C PRO A 277 -10.85 -0.85 19.42
N TYR A 278 -10.68 -0.20 18.26
CA TYR A 278 -11.79 0.34 17.49
C TYR A 278 -12.64 -0.71 16.76
N PHE A 279 -12.28 -1.99 16.80
CA PHE A 279 -13.13 -3.07 16.30
C PHE A 279 -14.27 -3.43 17.25
N MET A 280 -14.14 -3.10 18.53
CA MET A 280 -15.21 -3.35 19.51
C MET A 280 -16.47 -2.55 19.12
N GLY A 281 -17.61 -3.22 19.10
CA GLY A 281 -18.89 -2.63 18.68
C GLY A 281 -19.16 -2.64 17.17
N LEU A 282 -18.24 -3.23 16.38
CA LEU A 282 -18.48 -3.46 14.95
C LEU A 282 -19.04 -4.87 14.72
N THR A 283 -19.72 -5.07 13.60
CA THR A 283 -20.16 -6.40 13.13
C THR A 283 -18.99 -7.23 12.66
N ILE A 284 -19.12 -8.55 12.72
CA ILE A 284 -18.09 -9.51 12.31
C ILE A 284 -17.67 -9.31 10.85
N SER A 285 -18.64 -9.07 9.96
CA SER A 285 -18.36 -8.78 8.54
C SER A 285 -17.55 -7.50 8.36
N SER A 286 -17.90 -6.44 9.11
CA SER A 286 -17.17 -5.18 9.09
C SER A 286 -15.74 -5.33 9.60
N ILE A 287 -15.55 -6.14 10.65
CA ILE A 287 -14.23 -6.47 11.20
C ILE A 287 -13.41 -7.28 10.18
N ALA A 288 -14.00 -8.32 9.60
CA ALA A 288 -13.34 -9.14 8.60
C ALA A 288 -12.92 -8.30 7.37
N LYS A 289 -13.82 -7.47 6.86
CA LYS A 289 -13.52 -6.53 5.76
C LYS A 289 -12.33 -5.62 6.11
N LYS A 290 -12.34 -4.99 7.27
CA LYS A 290 -11.26 -4.07 7.70
C LYS A 290 -9.95 -4.80 7.97
N TYR A 291 -10.00 -5.94 8.63
CA TYR A 291 -8.82 -6.72 8.98
C TYR A 291 -8.11 -7.28 7.75
N LEU A 292 -8.88 -7.80 6.79
CA LEU A 292 -8.34 -8.38 5.55
C LEU A 292 -7.91 -7.31 4.54
N ALA A 293 -8.62 -6.20 4.44
CA ALA A 293 -8.35 -5.16 3.44
C ALA A 293 -6.92 -4.62 3.46
N SER A 294 -6.32 -4.46 4.63
CA SER A 294 -4.95 -3.95 4.77
C SER A 294 -3.85 -5.00 4.58
N ARG A 295 -4.20 -6.29 4.65
CA ARG A 295 -3.22 -7.40 4.62
C ARG A 295 -3.37 -8.28 3.39
N TYR A 296 -4.61 -8.50 2.98
CA TYR A 296 -5.00 -9.42 1.90
C TYR A 296 -6.11 -8.79 1.06
N PRO A 297 -5.82 -7.70 0.36
CA PRO A 297 -6.84 -6.86 -0.30
C PRO A 297 -7.62 -7.55 -1.42
N MET A 298 -7.19 -8.72 -1.85
CA MET A 298 -7.90 -9.49 -2.89
C MET A 298 -8.98 -10.41 -2.33
N ILE A 299 -9.03 -10.63 -1.00
CA ILE A 299 -10.06 -11.47 -0.38
C ILE A 299 -11.36 -10.69 -0.29
N THR A 300 -12.41 -11.27 -0.86
CA THR A 300 -13.77 -10.73 -0.76
C THR A 300 -14.44 -11.22 0.53
N VAL A 301 -15.08 -10.31 1.27
CA VAL A 301 -15.93 -10.67 2.42
C VAL A 301 -17.39 -10.44 2.05
N THR A 302 -18.22 -11.47 2.21
CA THR A 302 -19.66 -11.45 1.91
C THR A 302 -20.49 -11.81 3.13
N THR A 303 -21.75 -11.41 3.17
CA THR A 303 -22.74 -11.81 4.17
C THR A 303 -23.90 -12.51 3.49
N GLU A 304 -24.68 -13.32 4.23
CA GLU A 304 -25.88 -13.96 3.68
C GLU A 304 -26.92 -12.94 3.19
N GLU A 305 -27.02 -11.78 3.85
CA GLU A 305 -27.94 -10.70 3.46
C GLU A 305 -27.62 -10.11 2.08
N GLU A 306 -26.38 -10.19 1.61
CA GLU A 306 -25.96 -9.74 0.27
C GLU A 306 -26.38 -10.72 -0.84
N GLY A 307 -27.14 -11.76 -0.49
CA GLY A 307 -27.77 -12.69 -1.46
C GLY A 307 -26.82 -13.65 -2.15
N ILE A 308 -25.57 -13.65 -1.78
CA ILE A 308 -24.59 -14.62 -2.24
C ILE A 308 -24.68 -15.84 -1.33
N LYS A 309 -25.54 -16.81 -1.68
CA LYS A 309 -25.51 -18.13 -1.03
C LYS A 309 -24.08 -18.66 -1.10
N ALA A 310 -23.55 -19.08 0.04
CA ALA A 310 -22.26 -19.76 0.07
C ALA A 310 -22.20 -20.80 -1.05
N PRO A 311 -21.17 -20.81 -1.91
CA PRO A 311 -21.06 -21.82 -2.94
C PRO A 311 -21.16 -23.19 -2.28
N LYS A 312 -21.87 -24.14 -2.90
CA LYS A 312 -22.08 -25.51 -2.37
C LYS A 312 -20.81 -26.30 -2.03
N ASN A 313 -19.64 -25.71 -2.29
CA ASN A 313 -18.30 -26.23 -1.99
C ASN A 313 -17.61 -25.48 -0.85
N SER A 314 -18.35 -25.04 0.19
CA SER A 314 -17.70 -24.63 1.45
C SER A 314 -16.93 -25.85 1.97
N LEU A 315 -15.62 -25.87 1.74
CA LEU A 315 -14.74 -26.88 2.32
C LEU A 315 -14.84 -26.73 3.84
N ASP A 316 -15.12 -27.85 4.51
CA ASP A 316 -14.85 -27.96 5.94
C ASP A 316 -13.33 -27.81 6.16
N LEU A 317 -12.91 -26.57 6.28
CA LEU A 317 -11.50 -26.18 6.41
C LEU A 317 -10.90 -26.77 7.69
N THR A 318 -11.70 -27.07 8.69
CA THR A 318 -11.27 -27.79 9.88
C THR A 318 -10.63 -29.11 9.49
N ARG A 319 -11.28 -29.88 8.61
CA ARG A 319 -10.71 -31.14 8.08
C ARG A 319 -9.55 -30.95 7.12
N PHE A 320 -9.50 -29.84 6.39
CA PHE A 320 -8.41 -29.54 5.45
C PHE A 320 -7.16 -29.08 6.19
N ILE A 321 -7.31 -28.26 7.22
CA ILE A 321 -6.23 -27.77 8.10
C ILE A 321 -5.62 -28.94 8.87
N GLU A 322 -6.44 -29.81 9.45
CA GLU A 322 -5.98 -30.97 10.24
C GLU A 322 -5.22 -32.01 9.39
N ARG A 323 -5.45 -32.08 8.10
CA ARG A 323 -4.85 -33.09 7.22
C ARG A 323 -3.62 -32.65 6.40
N LYS A 324 -3.31 -31.36 6.27
CA LYS A 324 -2.30 -30.90 5.28
C LYS A 324 -1.36 -29.76 5.70
N ILE A 325 -1.47 -29.21 6.89
CA ILE A 325 -0.61 -28.08 7.31
C ILE A 325 0.42 -28.49 8.37
N PHE A 326 0.36 -29.70 8.89
CA PHE A 326 1.36 -30.23 9.82
C PHE A 326 2.05 -31.47 9.27
#